data_219898a62aff9221b56f6808f7fe6cbb
#
_entry.id   219898a62aff9221b56f6808f7fe6cbb
#
_cell.length_a   1.000
_cell.length_b   1.000
_cell.length_c   1.000
_cell.angle_alpha   90.00
_cell.angle_beta   90.00
_cell.angle_gamma   90.00
#
_symmetry.space_group_name_H-M   'P 1'
#
loop_
_entity.id
_entity.type
_entity.pdbx_description
1 polymer ?
#
loop_
_entity_poly.entity_id
_entity_poly.type
_entity_poly.pdbx_seq_one_letter_code
_entity_poly.pdbx_strand_id
1 'polypeptide(L)'
;MTSELTARCLHRALEVVRELKDSGPGPGLAGLGRLVGCDVISCTATEHTTRRLTGTVTDRPEQNLMRHPEFRAQAHQHPGFAAYRSGALRLGTSAALSDLADLRTLRGLPIYTDFYRPRGTVDQLLCVVQVDHRHGRVLTLSRSRPGFAPRDHALVDLLAPHLAQAFAHEDRPPVRTATGMPLEVLTAREREVATAVARAATDQQVARLLGISPRTVQKHLQQIYRKLGLTSRAELLVRFSGA
;
A
#
# COMPACT_ATOMS: atom_id res chain seq x y z
N MET A 1 -27.73 -1.89 15.73
CA MET A 1 -27.55 -0.64 16.50
C MET A 1 -26.34 0.05 15.89
N THR A 2 -26.56 1.09 15.11
CA THR A 2 -25.52 1.92 14.51
C THR A 2 -24.83 2.65 15.67
N SER A 3 -23.56 2.36 15.92
CA SER A 3 -22.74 3.12 16.86
C SER A 3 -22.60 4.53 16.26
N GLU A 4 -23.36 5.48 16.78
CA GLU A 4 -23.31 6.86 16.31
C GLU A 4 -21.94 7.43 16.66
N LEU A 5 -21.12 7.67 15.63
CA LEU A 5 -19.90 8.43 15.78
C LEU A 5 -20.28 9.87 16.17
N THR A 6 -19.74 10.35 17.27
CA THR A 6 -19.99 11.73 17.70
C THR A 6 -19.39 12.72 16.69
N ALA A 7 -19.94 13.93 16.61
CA ALA A 7 -19.40 15.01 15.77
C ALA A 7 -17.89 15.24 16.02
N ARG A 8 -17.45 15.12 17.27
CA ARG A 8 -16.04 15.21 17.65
C ARG A 8 -15.18 14.08 17.05
N CYS A 9 -15.71 12.84 17.01
CA CYS A 9 -15.02 11.71 16.36
C CYS A 9 -14.91 11.92 14.86
N LEU A 10 -15.97 12.39 14.20
CA LEU A 10 -15.99 12.70 12.79
C LEU A 10 -15.01 13.83 12.43
N HIS A 11 -14.96 14.88 13.25
CA HIS A 11 -14.00 15.96 13.04
C HIS A 11 -12.55 15.47 13.08
N ARG A 12 -12.21 14.64 14.07
CA ARG A 12 -10.88 14.01 14.15
C ARG A 12 -10.61 13.03 13.02
N ALA A 13 -11.62 12.29 12.56
CA ALA A 13 -11.47 11.43 11.39
C ALA A 13 -11.13 12.24 10.12
N LEU A 14 -11.73 13.42 9.94
CA LEU A 14 -11.38 14.33 8.86
C LEU A 14 -9.94 14.87 8.96
N GLU A 15 -9.43 15.10 10.17
CA GLU A 15 -8.01 15.44 10.37
C GLU A 15 -7.10 14.31 9.88
N VAL A 16 -7.42 13.05 10.22
CA VAL A 16 -6.69 11.88 9.71
C VAL A 16 -6.74 11.79 8.19
N VAL A 17 -7.89 12.06 7.56
CA VAL A 17 -8.00 12.08 6.08
C VAL A 17 -7.09 13.16 5.48
N ARG A 18 -6.99 14.33 6.11
CA ARG A 18 -6.06 15.38 5.67
C ARG A 18 -4.61 14.94 5.83
N GLU A 19 -4.23 14.37 6.99
CA GLU A 19 -2.88 13.83 7.20
C GLU A 19 -2.51 12.78 6.15
N LEU A 20 -3.44 11.86 5.82
CA LEU A 20 -3.25 10.86 4.76
C LEU A 20 -3.01 11.50 3.39
N LYS A 21 -3.74 12.56 3.07
CA LYS A 21 -3.66 13.25 1.77
C LYS A 21 -2.40 14.11 1.65
N ASP A 22 -2.08 14.87 2.71
CA ASP A 22 -1.06 15.91 2.65
C ASP A 22 0.34 15.37 3.02
N SER A 23 0.40 14.35 3.90
CA SER A 23 1.65 13.83 4.47
C SER A 23 1.87 12.34 4.21
N GLY A 24 0.92 11.67 3.59
CA GLY A 24 1.01 10.24 3.24
C GLY A 24 0.58 9.27 4.36
N PRO A 25 0.72 7.94 4.09
CA PRO A 25 0.20 6.90 4.98
C PRO A 25 0.78 6.90 6.39
N GLY A 26 2.08 7.15 6.55
CA GLY A 26 2.74 7.09 7.87
C GLY A 26 2.10 8.02 8.91
N PRO A 27 2.06 9.34 8.68
CA PRO A 27 1.40 10.31 9.56
C PRO A 27 -0.09 10.01 9.76
N GLY A 28 -0.81 9.64 8.68
CA GLY A 28 -2.22 9.27 8.76
C GLY A 28 -2.48 8.04 9.64
N LEU A 29 -1.61 7.02 9.59
CA LEU A 29 -1.67 5.89 10.51
C LEU A 29 -1.48 6.34 11.96
N ALA A 30 -0.50 7.18 12.23
CA ALA A 30 -0.28 7.72 13.58
C ALA A 30 -1.51 8.49 14.08
N GLY A 31 -2.15 9.29 13.22
CA GLY A 31 -3.41 9.99 13.51
C GLY A 31 -4.55 9.03 13.89
N LEU A 32 -4.74 7.99 13.06
CA LEU A 32 -5.74 6.95 13.33
C LEU A 32 -5.43 6.18 14.62
N GLY A 33 -4.18 5.83 14.87
CA GLY A 33 -3.75 5.16 16.11
C GLY A 33 -4.11 5.95 17.36
N ARG A 34 -3.87 7.27 17.33
CA ARG A 34 -4.28 8.19 18.43
C ARG A 34 -5.80 8.28 18.57
N LEU A 35 -6.54 8.31 17.45
CA LEU A 35 -7.99 8.44 17.43
C LEU A 35 -8.69 7.21 18.04
N VAL A 36 -8.23 6.01 17.70
CA VAL A 36 -8.74 4.74 18.24
C VAL A 36 -8.14 4.41 19.60
N GLY A 37 -6.95 4.91 19.91
CA GLY A 37 -6.25 4.67 21.17
C GLY A 37 -5.64 3.27 21.21
N CYS A 38 -4.86 2.90 20.20
CA CYS A 38 -4.03 1.70 20.18
C CYS A 38 -2.57 2.02 20.56
N ASP A 39 -1.82 0.98 20.95
CA ASP A 39 -0.41 1.13 21.34
C ASP A 39 0.52 1.13 20.14
N VAL A 40 0.17 0.37 19.10
CA VAL A 40 0.90 0.29 17.83
C VAL A 40 -0.11 0.15 16.69
N ILE A 41 0.12 0.89 15.61
CA ILE A 41 -0.61 0.72 14.36
C ILE A 41 0.36 0.41 13.22
N SER A 42 -0.02 -0.53 12.38
CA SER A 42 0.75 -0.89 11.20
C SER A 42 -0.15 -1.24 10.02
N CYS A 43 0.33 -0.98 8.81
CA CYS A 43 -0.28 -1.48 7.59
C CYS A 43 0.74 -2.33 6.85
N THR A 44 0.43 -3.61 6.67
CA THR A 44 1.36 -4.61 6.15
C THR A 44 0.89 -5.10 4.80
N ALA A 45 1.78 -5.05 3.82
CA ALA A 45 1.59 -5.62 2.50
C ALA A 45 2.01 -7.09 2.47
N THR A 46 1.20 -7.92 1.83
CA THR A 46 1.41 -9.37 1.69
C THR A 46 1.24 -9.79 0.24
N GLU A 47 2.09 -10.65 -0.28
CA GLU A 47 1.89 -11.29 -1.57
C GLU A 47 1.05 -12.56 -1.41
N HIS A 48 -0.02 -12.69 -2.20
CA HIS A 48 -0.99 -13.79 -2.05
C HIS A 48 -0.42 -15.16 -2.38
N THR A 49 0.40 -15.26 -3.42
CA THR A 49 0.95 -16.53 -3.90
C THR A 49 1.94 -17.13 -2.92
N THR A 50 2.89 -16.33 -2.47
CA THR A 50 3.96 -16.78 -1.56
C THR A 50 3.58 -16.63 -0.09
N ARG A 51 2.51 -15.88 0.22
CA ARG A 51 2.10 -15.49 1.58
C ARG A 51 3.19 -14.75 2.36
N ARG A 52 4.11 -14.11 1.63
CA ARG A 52 5.22 -13.38 2.24
C ARG A 52 4.84 -11.93 2.45
N LEU A 53 5.33 -11.37 3.54
CA LEU A 53 5.25 -9.95 3.80
C LEU A 53 6.20 -9.23 2.83
N THR A 54 5.70 -8.20 2.16
CA THR A 54 6.46 -7.41 1.18
C THR A 54 6.80 -6.02 1.66
N GLY A 55 6.08 -5.51 2.66
CA GLY A 55 6.34 -4.21 3.26
C GLY A 55 5.48 -3.96 4.49
N THR A 56 5.89 -3.04 5.33
CA THR A 56 5.12 -2.57 6.49
C THR A 56 5.37 -1.08 6.69
N VAL A 57 4.29 -0.31 6.80
CA VAL A 57 4.29 1.07 7.30
C VAL A 57 3.72 1.04 8.72
N THR A 58 4.35 1.73 9.65
CA THR A 58 3.95 1.76 11.07
C THR A 58 4.26 3.12 11.69
N ASP A 59 3.48 3.51 12.70
CA ASP A 59 3.72 4.71 13.51
C ASP A 59 4.96 4.59 14.41
N ARG A 60 5.48 3.35 14.60
CA ARG A 60 6.66 3.05 15.42
C ARG A 60 7.69 2.26 14.61
N PRO A 61 8.73 2.93 14.08
CA PRO A 61 9.75 2.27 13.24
C PRO A 61 10.44 1.08 13.90
N GLU A 62 10.59 1.11 15.23
CA GLU A 62 11.14 0.00 16.03
C GLU A 62 10.24 -1.24 16.06
N GLN A 63 8.94 -1.05 15.82
CA GLN A 63 7.93 -2.11 15.75
C GLN A 63 7.67 -2.59 14.32
N ASN A 64 8.51 -2.20 13.37
CA ASN A 64 8.34 -2.61 11.98
C ASN A 64 8.50 -4.13 11.83
N LEU A 65 7.42 -4.80 11.43
CA LEU A 65 7.32 -6.26 11.32
C LEU A 65 8.36 -6.87 10.37
N MET A 66 8.83 -6.11 9.38
CA MET A 66 9.86 -6.57 8.44
C MET A 66 11.24 -6.75 9.10
N ARG A 67 11.48 -6.12 10.25
CA ARG A 67 12.73 -6.24 11.01
C ARG A 67 12.76 -7.44 11.97
N HIS A 68 11.64 -8.18 12.06
CA HIS A 68 11.44 -9.28 13.00
C HIS A 68 11.39 -10.61 12.24
N PRO A 69 12.51 -11.37 12.13
CA PRO A 69 12.55 -12.66 11.43
C PRO A 69 11.59 -13.67 12.04
N GLU A 70 11.43 -13.68 13.37
CA GLU A 70 10.49 -14.51 14.11
C GLU A 70 9.05 -14.28 13.67
N PHE A 71 8.64 -13.02 13.49
CA PHE A 71 7.32 -12.69 12.97
C PHE A 71 7.14 -13.16 11.52
N ARG A 72 8.12 -12.90 10.66
CA ARG A 72 8.03 -13.28 9.24
C ARG A 72 7.92 -14.79 9.05
N ALA A 73 8.63 -15.57 9.85
CA ALA A 73 8.56 -17.03 9.79
C ALA A 73 7.20 -17.59 10.20
N GLN A 74 6.51 -16.91 11.12
CA GLN A 74 5.28 -17.38 11.76
C GLN A 74 4.03 -16.60 11.31
N ALA A 75 4.16 -15.56 10.50
CA ALA A 75 3.05 -14.69 10.09
C ALA A 75 1.86 -15.48 9.48
N HIS A 76 2.14 -16.59 8.78
CA HIS A 76 1.13 -17.46 8.19
C HIS A 76 0.19 -18.11 9.21
N GLN A 77 0.59 -18.18 10.49
CA GLN A 77 -0.21 -18.72 11.60
C GLN A 77 -1.23 -17.70 12.12
N HIS A 78 -1.10 -16.43 11.74
CA HIS A 78 -1.96 -15.37 12.24
C HIS A 78 -3.42 -15.61 11.83
N PRO A 79 -4.38 -15.64 12.79
CA PRO A 79 -5.79 -15.98 12.51
C PRO A 79 -6.46 -15.05 11.49
N GLY A 80 -5.99 -13.82 11.34
CA GLY A 80 -6.46 -12.90 10.31
C GLY A 80 -6.34 -13.45 8.89
N PHE A 81 -5.33 -14.29 8.59
CA PHE A 81 -5.22 -14.94 7.28
C PHE A 81 -6.32 -16.01 7.08
N ALA A 82 -6.64 -16.76 8.13
CA ALA A 82 -7.74 -17.74 8.07
C ALA A 82 -9.09 -17.03 7.92
N ALA A 83 -9.30 -15.98 8.70
CA ALA A 83 -10.52 -15.16 8.66
C ALA A 83 -10.74 -14.49 7.30
N TYR A 84 -9.69 -13.96 6.68
CA TYR A 84 -9.78 -13.41 5.33
C TYR A 84 -10.18 -14.48 4.30
N ARG A 85 -9.55 -15.65 4.33
CA ARG A 85 -9.86 -16.74 3.40
C ARG A 85 -11.27 -17.31 3.56
N SER A 86 -11.79 -17.37 4.79
CA SER A 86 -13.14 -17.83 5.07
C SER A 86 -14.22 -16.77 4.79
N GLY A 87 -13.83 -15.51 4.48
CA GLY A 87 -14.74 -14.40 4.31
C GLY A 87 -15.26 -13.79 5.63
N ALA A 88 -14.74 -14.21 6.78
CA ALA A 88 -15.05 -13.61 8.07
C ALA A 88 -14.43 -12.21 8.22
N LEU A 89 -13.26 -11.99 7.61
CA LEU A 89 -12.65 -10.67 7.46
C LEU A 89 -12.78 -10.22 6.00
N ARG A 90 -13.49 -9.13 5.74
CA ARG A 90 -13.80 -8.61 4.40
C ARG A 90 -13.04 -7.32 4.11
N LEU A 91 -12.89 -7.03 2.82
CA LEU A 91 -12.32 -5.75 2.37
C LEU A 91 -13.13 -4.57 2.92
N GLY A 92 -12.44 -3.61 3.53
CA GLY A 92 -13.04 -2.38 4.04
C GLY A 92 -13.81 -2.53 5.35
N THR A 93 -13.84 -3.73 5.96
CA THR A 93 -14.47 -3.96 7.27
C THR A 93 -13.45 -4.46 8.27
N SER A 94 -13.61 -4.03 9.52
CA SER A 94 -12.72 -4.43 10.61
C SER A 94 -13.31 -5.58 11.43
N ALA A 95 -12.41 -6.38 12.01
CA ALA A 95 -12.75 -7.41 12.98
C ALA A 95 -11.70 -7.47 14.07
N ALA A 96 -12.11 -7.60 15.32
CA ALA A 96 -11.17 -7.79 16.42
C ALA A 96 -10.65 -9.24 16.39
N LEU A 97 -9.40 -9.43 16.77
CA LEU A 97 -8.79 -10.75 16.83
C LEU A 97 -9.51 -11.65 17.84
N SER A 98 -9.97 -11.08 18.93
CA SER A 98 -10.81 -11.73 19.95
C SER A 98 -12.16 -12.23 19.41
N ASP A 99 -12.68 -11.63 18.30
CA ASP A 99 -13.90 -12.08 17.64
C ASP A 99 -13.64 -13.19 16.61
N LEU A 100 -12.41 -13.27 16.11
CA LEU A 100 -12.01 -14.22 15.06
C LEU A 100 -11.45 -15.53 15.59
N ALA A 101 -10.92 -15.53 16.80
CA ALA A 101 -10.31 -16.70 17.42
C ALA A 101 -10.41 -16.65 18.95
N ASP A 102 -10.60 -17.81 19.57
CA ASP A 102 -10.56 -17.95 21.01
C ASP A 102 -9.17 -17.59 21.58
N LEU A 103 -9.16 -16.84 22.67
CA LEU A 103 -7.93 -16.39 23.35
C LEU A 103 -7.01 -17.54 23.78
N ARG A 104 -7.54 -18.72 24.09
CA ARG A 104 -6.72 -19.90 24.42
C ARG A 104 -5.98 -20.39 23.19
N THR A 105 -6.66 -20.49 22.06
CA THR A 105 -6.09 -20.85 20.77
C THR A 105 -5.01 -19.86 20.36
N LEU A 106 -5.26 -18.55 20.50
CA LEU A 106 -4.30 -17.50 20.20
C LEU A 106 -3.03 -17.61 21.04
N ARG A 107 -3.19 -17.79 22.36
CA ARG A 107 -2.07 -17.91 23.30
C ARG A 107 -1.22 -19.17 23.10
N GLY A 108 -1.77 -20.19 22.44
CA GLY A 108 -1.07 -21.43 22.08
C GLY A 108 -0.26 -21.31 20.78
N LEU A 109 -0.44 -20.25 19.98
CA LEU A 109 0.30 -20.08 18.73
C LEU A 109 1.73 -19.58 19.00
N PRO A 110 2.75 -20.15 18.32
CA PRO A 110 4.13 -19.67 18.40
C PRO A 110 4.26 -18.17 18.13
N ILE A 111 3.54 -17.64 17.14
CA ILE A 111 3.53 -16.19 16.85
C ILE A 111 3.08 -15.34 18.04
N TYR A 112 2.18 -15.87 18.88
CA TYR A 112 1.77 -15.15 20.09
C TYR A 112 2.87 -15.18 21.16
N THR A 113 3.43 -16.35 21.44
CA THR A 113 4.43 -16.54 22.50
C THR A 113 5.74 -15.83 22.18
N ASP A 114 6.19 -15.88 20.93
CA ASP A 114 7.50 -15.41 20.51
C ASP A 114 7.47 -13.94 20.08
N PHE A 115 6.32 -13.46 19.60
CA PHE A 115 6.24 -12.11 19.05
C PHE A 115 5.28 -11.20 19.82
N TYR A 116 4.01 -11.56 20.00
CA TYR A 116 3.01 -10.65 20.58
C TYR A 116 3.12 -10.51 22.09
N ARG A 117 3.30 -11.61 22.81
CA ARG A 117 3.39 -11.61 24.27
C ARG A 117 4.57 -10.77 24.79
N PRO A 118 5.80 -10.87 24.26
CA PRO A 118 6.91 -10.02 24.68
C PRO A 118 6.69 -8.52 24.44
N ARG A 119 5.80 -8.18 23.50
CA ARG A 119 5.42 -6.80 23.15
C ARG A 119 4.19 -6.30 23.88
N GLY A 120 3.65 -7.11 24.79
CA GLY A 120 2.46 -6.78 25.56
C GLY A 120 1.18 -6.70 24.72
N THR A 121 1.16 -7.22 23.49
CA THR A 121 -0.04 -7.22 22.65
C THR A 121 -1.03 -8.25 23.18
N VAL A 122 -2.23 -7.77 23.57
CA VAL A 122 -3.33 -8.61 24.09
C VAL A 122 -4.41 -8.81 23.06
N ASP A 123 -4.76 -7.77 22.29
CA ASP A 123 -5.78 -7.83 21.24
C ASP A 123 -5.39 -6.96 20.04
N GLN A 124 -6.01 -7.24 18.88
CA GLN A 124 -5.77 -6.54 17.64
C GLN A 124 -7.08 -6.27 16.91
N LEU A 125 -7.20 -5.09 16.30
CA LEU A 125 -8.25 -4.79 15.33
C LEU A 125 -7.63 -4.86 13.93
N LEU A 126 -8.19 -5.70 13.08
CA LEU A 126 -7.71 -6.00 11.74
C LEU A 126 -8.68 -5.41 10.72
N CYS A 127 -8.16 -4.80 9.65
CA CYS A 127 -8.96 -4.38 8.51
C CYS A 127 -8.19 -4.61 7.21
N VAL A 128 -8.78 -5.32 6.26
CA VAL A 128 -8.22 -5.45 4.90
C VAL A 128 -8.52 -4.16 4.15
N VAL A 129 -7.53 -3.34 3.90
CA VAL A 129 -7.71 -2.02 3.28
C VAL A 129 -7.53 -2.04 1.77
N GLN A 130 -6.78 -3.00 1.23
CA GLN A 130 -6.53 -3.12 -0.21
C GLN A 130 -6.30 -4.59 -0.59
N VAL A 131 -6.83 -4.97 -1.76
CA VAL A 131 -6.57 -6.28 -2.38
C VAL A 131 -6.53 -6.10 -3.88
N ASP A 132 -5.49 -6.62 -4.50
CA ASP A 132 -5.39 -6.81 -5.95
C ASP A 132 -5.10 -8.29 -6.28
N HIS A 133 -4.79 -8.60 -7.54
CA HIS A 133 -4.53 -9.97 -8.00
C HIS A 133 -3.24 -10.59 -7.42
N ARG A 134 -2.34 -9.81 -6.88
CA ARG A 134 -1.03 -10.25 -6.35
C ARG A 134 -0.87 -9.93 -4.87
N HIS A 135 -1.36 -8.79 -4.41
CA HIS A 135 -1.06 -8.26 -3.09
C HIS A 135 -2.32 -7.91 -2.30
N GLY A 136 -2.22 -8.01 -0.99
CA GLY A 136 -3.19 -7.47 -0.05
C GLY A 136 -2.49 -6.60 0.98
N ARG A 137 -3.20 -5.59 1.50
CA ARG A 137 -2.78 -4.77 2.63
C ARG A 137 -3.73 -4.92 3.79
N VAL A 138 -3.17 -5.21 4.95
CA VAL A 138 -3.92 -5.37 6.19
C VAL A 138 -3.45 -4.30 7.17
N LEU A 139 -4.40 -3.47 7.60
CA LEU A 139 -4.25 -2.58 8.73
C LEU A 139 -4.40 -3.38 10.02
N THR A 140 -3.50 -3.17 10.97
CA THR A 140 -3.51 -3.82 12.27
C THR A 140 -3.30 -2.76 13.35
N LEU A 141 -4.25 -2.67 14.27
CA LEU A 141 -4.15 -1.86 15.48
C LEU A 141 -3.97 -2.79 16.67
N SER A 142 -2.85 -2.71 17.37
CA SER A 142 -2.50 -3.58 18.50
C SER A 142 -2.69 -2.84 19.82
N ARG A 143 -3.19 -3.55 20.85
CA ARG A 143 -3.39 -3.03 22.22
C ARG A 143 -2.88 -4.00 23.28
N SER A 144 -2.48 -3.42 24.41
CA SER A 144 -2.14 -4.13 25.65
C SER A 144 -3.37 -4.45 26.55
N ARG A 145 -4.57 -4.20 26.06
CA ARG A 145 -5.84 -4.48 26.73
C ARG A 145 -6.82 -5.18 25.77
N PRO A 146 -7.75 -6.01 26.26
CA PRO A 146 -8.70 -6.72 25.40
C PRO A 146 -9.81 -5.79 24.88
N GLY A 147 -10.36 -6.16 23.74
CA GLY A 147 -11.57 -5.61 23.15
C GLY A 147 -11.38 -4.28 22.43
N PHE A 148 -12.20 -4.12 21.39
CA PHE A 148 -12.38 -2.87 20.64
C PHE A 148 -13.86 -2.49 20.72
N ALA A 149 -14.14 -1.22 21.01
CA ALA A 149 -15.51 -0.75 21.07
C ALA A 149 -16.13 -0.66 19.66
N PRO A 150 -17.47 -0.75 19.50
CA PRO A 150 -18.14 -0.56 18.21
C PRO A 150 -17.74 0.74 17.50
N ARG A 151 -17.45 1.78 18.26
CA ARG A 151 -16.92 3.04 17.75
C ARG A 151 -15.55 2.88 17.06
N ASP A 152 -14.68 2.03 17.59
CA ASP A 152 -13.34 1.80 17.05
C ASP A 152 -13.43 1.11 15.69
N HIS A 153 -14.32 0.12 15.55
CA HIS A 153 -14.66 -0.52 14.29
C HIS A 153 -15.19 0.50 13.28
N ALA A 154 -16.20 1.28 13.67
CA ALA A 154 -16.81 2.28 12.80
C ALA A 154 -15.80 3.31 12.28
N LEU A 155 -14.82 3.73 13.10
CA LEU A 155 -13.76 4.66 12.70
C LEU A 155 -12.80 4.01 11.70
N VAL A 156 -12.39 2.76 11.93
CA VAL A 156 -11.51 2.03 11.02
C VAL A 156 -12.19 1.78 9.68
N ASP A 157 -13.45 1.33 9.71
CA ASP A 157 -14.24 1.05 8.51
C ASP A 157 -14.48 2.34 7.67
N LEU A 158 -14.76 3.46 8.35
CA LEU A 158 -14.90 4.77 7.71
C LEU A 158 -13.61 5.22 7.01
N LEU A 159 -12.45 4.97 7.65
CA LEU A 159 -11.15 5.45 7.14
C LEU A 159 -10.46 4.45 6.20
N ALA A 160 -10.91 3.20 6.12
CA ALA A 160 -10.31 2.17 5.26
C ALA A 160 -10.22 2.58 3.78
N PRO A 161 -11.24 3.19 3.13
CA PRO A 161 -11.13 3.64 1.74
C PRO A 161 -10.10 4.74 1.54
N HIS A 162 -9.95 5.65 2.51
CA HIS A 162 -8.96 6.73 2.45
C HIS A 162 -7.54 6.21 2.61
N LEU A 163 -7.35 5.21 3.49
CA LEU A 163 -6.08 4.49 3.61
C LEU A 163 -5.73 3.76 2.31
N ALA A 164 -6.69 3.03 1.72
CA ALA A 164 -6.48 2.36 0.44
C ALA A 164 -6.05 3.34 -0.65
N GLN A 165 -6.67 4.51 -0.73
CA GLN A 165 -6.33 5.55 -1.68
C GLN A 165 -4.92 6.13 -1.43
N ALA A 166 -4.56 6.40 -0.18
CA ALA A 166 -3.24 6.91 0.19
C ALA A 166 -2.13 5.92 -0.17
N PHE A 167 -2.32 4.63 0.13
CA PHE A 167 -1.37 3.59 -0.26
C PHE A 167 -1.30 3.39 -1.78
N ALA A 168 -2.43 3.41 -2.49
CA ALA A 168 -2.45 3.34 -3.95
C ALA A 168 -1.72 4.53 -4.59
N HIS A 169 -1.74 5.69 -3.94
CA HIS A 169 -0.99 6.86 -4.39
C HIS A 169 0.52 6.70 -4.14
N GLU A 170 0.91 6.16 -2.98
CA GLU A 170 2.31 5.87 -2.63
C GLU A 170 2.90 4.75 -3.50
N ASP A 171 2.14 3.68 -3.75
CA ASP A 171 2.54 2.55 -4.60
C ASP A 171 2.57 2.92 -6.09
N ARG A 172 1.90 3.99 -6.46
CA ARG A 172 2.02 4.53 -7.80
C ARG A 172 3.48 4.89 -8.00
N PRO A 173 4.17 4.28 -8.98
CA PRO A 173 5.52 4.74 -9.29
C PRO A 173 5.40 6.26 -9.39
N PRO A 174 6.29 7.03 -8.74
CA PRO A 174 6.18 8.47 -8.74
C PRO A 174 5.87 8.84 -10.19
N VAL A 175 4.73 9.51 -10.42
CA VAL A 175 4.55 10.25 -11.65
C VAL A 175 5.69 11.23 -11.57
N ARG A 176 6.82 10.83 -12.14
CA ARG A 176 7.95 11.73 -12.32
C ARG A 176 7.40 12.77 -13.27
N THR A 177 6.75 13.77 -12.67
CA THR A 177 6.43 15.00 -13.35
C THR A 177 7.69 15.35 -14.12
N ALA A 178 7.56 15.63 -15.38
CA ALA A 178 8.63 15.82 -16.35
C ALA A 178 9.56 17.00 -16.02
N THR A 179 9.71 17.34 -14.75
CA THR A 179 10.54 18.39 -14.21
C THR A 179 11.65 17.73 -13.38
N GLY A 180 12.69 17.23 -14.07
CA GLY A 180 13.91 16.93 -13.32
C GLY A 180 14.70 15.67 -13.63
N MET A 181 14.55 15.01 -14.80
CA MET A 181 15.71 14.33 -15.36
C MET A 181 16.07 14.98 -16.68
N PRO A 182 17.35 15.38 -16.84
CA PRO A 182 17.78 16.05 -18.04
C PRO A 182 17.50 15.14 -19.24
N LEU A 183 16.85 15.67 -20.27
CA LEU A 183 16.80 15.06 -21.61
C LEU A 183 18.24 14.81 -22.15
N GLU A 184 19.22 15.26 -21.45
CA GLU A 184 20.68 15.09 -21.60
C GLU A 184 21.12 13.61 -21.52
N VAL A 185 20.35 12.73 -20.86
CA VAL A 185 20.63 11.27 -20.82
C VAL A 185 20.34 10.60 -22.16
N LEU A 186 19.46 11.18 -22.99
CA LEU A 186 19.16 10.69 -24.33
C LEU A 186 20.10 11.36 -25.34
N THR A 187 20.62 10.55 -26.27
CA THR A 187 21.30 11.10 -27.45
C THR A 187 20.34 11.93 -28.28
N ALA A 188 20.87 12.81 -29.15
CA ALA A 188 20.04 13.60 -30.06
C ALA A 188 19.05 12.74 -30.85
N ARG A 189 19.49 11.58 -31.34
CA ARG A 189 18.64 10.65 -32.11
C ARG A 189 17.56 9.96 -31.24
N GLU A 190 17.87 9.61 -30.02
CA GLU A 190 16.88 9.05 -29.08
C GLU A 190 15.82 10.10 -28.68
N ARG A 191 16.19 11.36 -28.55
CA ARG A 191 15.23 12.47 -28.34
C ARG A 191 14.30 12.68 -29.52
N GLU A 192 14.83 12.65 -30.76
CA GLU A 192 14.01 12.72 -31.97
C GLU A 192 12.99 11.58 -32.03
N VAL A 193 13.43 10.35 -31.75
CA VAL A 193 12.53 9.19 -31.70
C VAL A 193 11.47 9.35 -30.62
N ALA A 194 11.84 9.74 -29.41
CA ALA A 194 10.90 9.96 -28.31
C ALA A 194 9.84 11.05 -28.64
N THR A 195 10.28 12.15 -29.26
CA THR A 195 9.38 13.23 -29.71
C THR A 195 8.46 12.76 -30.84
N ALA A 196 8.98 11.98 -31.79
CA ALA A 196 8.16 11.44 -32.87
C ALA A 196 7.11 10.44 -32.36
N VAL A 197 7.45 9.64 -31.33
CA VAL A 197 6.51 8.72 -30.66
C VAL A 197 5.37 9.48 -29.99
N ALA A 198 5.63 10.65 -29.39
CA ALA A 198 4.58 11.48 -28.82
C ALA A 198 3.58 12.02 -29.84
N ARG A 199 3.98 12.11 -31.11
CA ARG A 199 3.17 12.62 -32.23
C ARG A 199 2.56 11.52 -33.12
N ALA A 200 2.95 10.27 -32.94
CA ALA A 200 2.57 9.17 -33.83
C ALA A 200 2.09 7.95 -33.03
N ALA A 201 0.99 7.33 -33.49
CA ALA A 201 0.36 6.20 -32.82
C ALA A 201 1.12 4.87 -32.98
N THR A 202 1.85 4.69 -34.11
CA THR A 202 2.51 3.41 -34.44
C THR A 202 3.97 3.57 -34.80
N ASP A 203 4.76 2.50 -34.61
CA ASP A 203 6.19 2.48 -34.98
C ASP A 203 6.42 2.67 -36.50
N GLN A 204 5.47 2.25 -37.34
CA GLN A 204 5.50 2.51 -38.78
C GLN A 204 5.37 4.00 -39.10
N GLN A 205 4.51 4.70 -38.38
CA GLN A 205 4.37 6.17 -38.55
C GLN A 205 5.62 6.90 -38.08
N VAL A 206 6.17 6.52 -36.92
CA VAL A 206 7.46 7.05 -36.43
C VAL A 206 8.58 6.78 -37.43
N ALA A 207 8.65 5.59 -37.98
CA ALA A 207 9.64 5.20 -38.97
C ALA A 207 9.58 6.08 -40.26
N ARG A 208 8.35 6.34 -40.73
CA ARG A 208 8.12 7.25 -41.88
C ARG A 208 8.53 8.69 -41.58
N LEU A 209 8.16 9.21 -40.40
CA LEU A 209 8.49 10.59 -39.98
C LEU A 209 10.01 10.80 -39.89
N LEU A 210 10.74 9.78 -39.46
CA LEU A 210 12.18 9.87 -39.21
C LEU A 210 13.06 9.29 -40.32
N GLY A 211 12.48 8.74 -41.40
CA GLY A 211 13.20 8.13 -42.51
C GLY A 211 14.00 6.90 -42.11
N ILE A 212 13.52 6.10 -41.17
CA ILE A 212 14.20 4.88 -40.66
C ILE A 212 13.30 3.66 -40.75
N SER A 213 13.84 2.46 -40.51
CA SER A 213 13.02 1.25 -40.45
C SER A 213 12.24 1.12 -39.13
N PRO A 214 11.05 0.47 -39.10
CA PRO A 214 10.33 0.17 -37.86
C PRO A 214 11.19 -0.60 -36.84
N ARG A 215 12.06 -1.50 -37.33
CA ARG A 215 13.00 -2.25 -36.49
C ARG A 215 14.01 -1.33 -35.81
N THR A 216 14.44 -0.27 -36.50
CA THR A 216 15.34 0.75 -35.95
C THR A 216 14.61 1.57 -34.87
N VAL A 217 13.33 1.91 -35.09
CA VAL A 217 12.50 2.56 -34.09
C VAL A 217 12.40 1.73 -32.80
N GLN A 218 12.11 0.44 -32.94
CA GLN A 218 12.03 -0.47 -31.77
C GLN A 218 13.36 -0.55 -31.00
N LYS A 219 14.49 -0.61 -31.72
CA LYS A 219 15.82 -0.60 -31.09
C LYS A 219 16.06 0.68 -30.28
N HIS A 220 15.71 1.83 -30.84
CA HIS A 220 15.80 3.09 -30.10
C HIS A 220 14.84 3.15 -28.90
N LEU A 221 13.59 2.67 -29.04
CA LEU A 221 12.64 2.61 -27.94
C LEU A 221 13.14 1.76 -26.78
N GLN A 222 13.72 0.60 -27.04
CA GLN A 222 14.33 -0.24 -26.00
C GLN A 222 15.45 0.49 -25.25
N GLN A 223 16.30 1.23 -25.96
CA GLN A 223 17.37 2.04 -25.36
C GLN A 223 16.80 3.19 -24.53
N ILE A 224 15.79 3.89 -25.05
CA ILE A 224 15.08 4.98 -24.36
C ILE A 224 14.44 4.47 -23.07
N TYR A 225 13.72 3.35 -23.15
CA TYR A 225 13.08 2.74 -21.97
C TYR A 225 14.10 2.39 -20.90
N ARG A 226 15.21 1.76 -21.29
CA ARG A 226 16.30 1.43 -20.35
C ARG A 226 16.92 2.67 -19.70
N LYS A 227 17.20 3.71 -20.49
CA LYS A 227 17.84 4.94 -20.00
C LYS A 227 16.91 5.76 -19.11
N LEU A 228 15.60 5.78 -19.40
CA LEU A 228 14.61 6.53 -18.67
C LEU A 228 13.90 5.71 -17.56
N GLY A 229 14.24 4.42 -17.41
CA GLY A 229 13.60 3.53 -16.45
C GLY A 229 12.10 3.31 -16.74
N LEU A 230 11.72 3.31 -18.05
CA LEU A 230 10.34 3.11 -18.48
C LEU A 230 10.12 1.66 -18.89
N THR A 231 8.89 1.18 -18.78
CA THR A 231 8.51 -0.19 -19.12
C THR A 231 7.54 -0.27 -20.30
N SER A 232 6.96 0.85 -20.70
CA SER A 232 5.93 0.87 -21.75
C SER A 232 5.96 2.15 -22.60
N ARG A 233 5.34 2.04 -23.80
CA ARG A 233 5.07 3.19 -24.68
C ARG A 233 4.14 4.20 -24.00
N ALA A 234 3.16 3.73 -23.24
CA ALA A 234 2.24 4.59 -22.54
C ALA A 234 2.95 5.52 -21.52
N GLU A 235 3.92 4.97 -20.79
CA GLU A 235 4.75 5.75 -19.86
C GLU A 235 5.60 6.80 -20.61
N LEU A 236 6.12 6.46 -21.79
CA LEU A 236 6.85 7.40 -22.64
C LEU A 236 5.94 8.52 -23.13
N LEU A 237 4.71 8.20 -23.58
CA LEU A 237 3.73 9.19 -24.01
C LEU A 237 3.37 10.17 -22.90
N VAL A 238 3.04 9.69 -21.71
CA VAL A 238 2.73 10.54 -20.53
C VAL A 238 3.90 11.49 -20.25
N ARG A 239 5.13 11.04 -20.42
CA ARG A 239 6.32 11.82 -20.13
C ARG A 239 6.61 12.91 -21.16
N PHE A 240 6.25 12.71 -22.42
CA PHE A 240 6.53 13.64 -23.52
C PHE A 240 5.31 14.44 -23.99
N SER A 241 4.08 14.12 -23.52
CA SER A 241 2.86 14.88 -23.82
C SER A 241 2.70 16.15 -22.96
N GLY A 242 3.57 16.38 -22.00
CA GLY A 242 3.57 17.54 -21.10
C GLY A 242 4.67 18.57 -21.40
N ALA A 243 5.32 18.50 -22.55
CA ALA A 243 6.35 19.46 -22.98
C ALA A 243 5.86 20.32 -24.15
#